data_fc1ebbdbc934c559feca75a5ac86de69
#
_entry.id   fc1ebbdbc934c559feca75a5ac86de69
#
_cell.length_a   1.000
_cell.length_b   1.000
_cell.length_c   1.000
_cell.angle_alpha   90.00
_cell.angle_beta   90.00
_cell.angle_gamma   90.00
#
_symmetry.space_group_name_H-M   'P 1'
#
loop_
_entity.id
_entity.type
_entity.pdbx_description
1 polymer ?
#
loop_
_entity_poly.entity_id
_entity_poly.type
_entity_poly.pdbx_seq_one_letter_code
_entity_poly.pdbx_strand_id
1 'polypeptide(L)'
;MPSNKDILEAQRFNRRRLVTAFTSGTPGGKELESKSTTRPLIVGASFAALAVLIAVAVGRFVPTLPSGWQDSHLIITKGEGARYYSIEGTLRPVSNVTSAKLLSESGKLVTSSVSTSSLEGIPRGSAIGLSDVPDDIPTADQLHSYDWTSCAASSGIKTWVAGNPEGLSNATSALVSNEGRLYLVTGGVRYPIEIAHAQAIVNVLDLSGRTITPVSAAWLNLFTEGSTLAPVDIPNLGRPVSGMSPRITAAQIGTVIEVDESGTPRRYVITDDGTITPLTDFSYKLYQASWADRGSPQNLIIDLSELASLTVNNQGVIPSDWPSQVGEVLGADAAPCAQLVVNHSKAETVLKSIPTSELAQLHPREVNVRGGSGALVRSSSGGSSGPIVFVSDIGKVHGLGNNPSDSLQRLGLPETAVSPIPAAWLALVPEGQELTSAAAWETVGAQ
;
A
#
# COMPACT_ATOMS: atom_id res chain seq x y z
N MET A 1 12.65 -86.16 -52.62
CA MET A 1 13.91 -85.41 -52.39
C MET A 1 13.82 -84.83 -51.00
N PRO A 2 14.80 -85.06 -50.10
CA PRO A 2 14.79 -84.47 -48.75
C PRO A 2 14.87 -82.96 -48.84
N SER A 3 14.13 -82.33 -47.96
CA SER A 3 14.07 -80.88 -47.86
C SER A 3 15.39 -80.30 -47.31
N ASN A 4 15.81 -79.09 -47.72
CA ASN A 4 16.99 -78.41 -47.17
C ASN A 4 16.99 -78.34 -45.62
N LYS A 5 15.78 -78.34 -45.04
CA LYS A 5 15.58 -78.32 -43.58
C LYS A 5 15.96 -79.66 -42.95
N ASP A 6 15.64 -80.82 -43.64
CA ASP A 6 16.00 -82.16 -43.16
C ASP A 6 17.52 -82.42 -43.25
N ILE A 7 18.19 -81.82 -44.25
CA ILE A 7 19.64 -81.90 -44.38
C ILE A 7 20.36 -81.11 -43.29
N LEU A 8 19.86 -79.89 -42.96
CA LEU A 8 20.37 -79.03 -41.87
C LEU A 8 20.17 -79.70 -40.50
N GLU A 9 19.04 -80.32 -40.28
CA GLU A 9 18.73 -81.03 -39.05
C GLU A 9 19.58 -82.29 -38.90
N ALA A 10 19.80 -83.05 -39.95
CA ALA A 10 20.72 -84.17 -39.98
C ALA A 10 22.19 -83.74 -39.73
N GLN A 11 22.64 -82.64 -40.29
CA GLN A 11 23.98 -82.11 -40.00
C GLN A 11 24.12 -81.61 -38.55
N ARG A 12 23.13 -80.98 -37.98
CA ARG A 12 23.09 -80.58 -36.59
C ARG A 12 23.09 -81.78 -35.65
N PHE A 13 22.37 -82.85 -36.00
CA PHE A 13 22.33 -84.11 -35.27
C PHE A 13 23.73 -84.79 -35.26
N ASN A 14 24.35 -84.91 -36.42
CA ASN A 14 25.66 -85.47 -36.56
C ASN A 14 26.74 -84.71 -35.82
N ARG A 15 26.68 -83.37 -35.87
CA ARG A 15 27.62 -82.52 -35.14
C ARG A 15 27.46 -82.61 -33.64
N ARG A 16 26.24 -82.74 -33.13
CA ARG A 16 25.98 -82.98 -31.71
C ARG A 16 26.45 -84.30 -31.26
N ARG A 17 26.24 -85.36 -32.04
CA ARG A 17 26.70 -86.68 -31.74
C ARG A 17 28.23 -86.80 -31.70
N LEU A 18 28.92 -86.14 -32.58
CA LEU A 18 30.38 -86.03 -32.59
C LEU A 18 30.89 -85.29 -31.34
N VAL A 19 30.32 -84.16 -30.98
CA VAL A 19 30.70 -83.39 -29.78
C VAL A 19 30.44 -84.22 -28.52
N THR A 20 29.30 -84.90 -28.42
CA THR A 20 28.98 -85.73 -27.27
C THR A 20 29.90 -86.98 -27.18
N ALA A 21 30.28 -87.62 -28.29
CA ALA A 21 31.24 -88.74 -28.32
C ALA A 21 32.65 -88.26 -27.87
N PHE A 22 33.07 -87.05 -28.22
CA PHE A 22 34.36 -86.48 -27.79
C PHE A 22 34.36 -86.07 -26.32
N THR A 23 33.26 -85.60 -25.79
CA THR A 23 33.22 -85.14 -24.39
C THR A 23 32.90 -86.22 -23.37
N SER A 24 32.20 -87.29 -23.74
CA SER A 24 31.80 -88.39 -22.84
C SER A 24 32.53 -89.68 -23.01
N GLY A 25 33.40 -89.88 -24.05
CA GLY A 25 34.29 -91.00 -24.22
C GLY A 25 33.58 -92.33 -24.45
N THR A 26 32.27 -92.40 -24.65
CA THR A 26 31.49 -93.62 -24.86
C THR A 26 30.76 -93.58 -26.20
N PRO A 27 30.96 -94.59 -27.09
CA PRO A 27 30.21 -94.74 -28.34
C PRO A 27 28.81 -95.29 -28.06
N GLY A 28 27.83 -94.39 -27.73
CA GLY A 28 26.47 -94.81 -27.37
C GLY A 28 25.84 -93.98 -26.23
N GLY A 29 26.39 -92.82 -25.94
CA GLY A 29 25.90 -91.94 -24.87
C GLY A 29 24.46 -91.53 -25.09
N LYS A 30 23.66 -91.57 -24.01
CA LYS A 30 22.32 -91.01 -23.99
C LYS A 30 22.37 -89.50 -24.37
N GLU A 31 21.55 -89.10 -25.32
CA GLU A 31 21.37 -87.72 -25.63
C GLU A 31 20.92 -86.97 -24.39
N LEU A 32 21.77 -86.06 -23.92
CA LEU A 32 21.37 -85.10 -22.93
C LEU A 32 20.52 -84.06 -23.66
N GLU A 33 19.18 -84.14 -23.58
CA GLU A 33 18.26 -83.07 -23.96
C GLU A 33 18.63 -81.85 -23.14
N SER A 34 19.24 -80.90 -23.77
CA SER A 34 19.45 -79.58 -23.16
C SER A 34 18.07 -78.90 -22.94
N LYS A 35 17.54 -79.02 -21.71
CA LYS A 35 16.35 -78.30 -21.32
C LYS A 35 16.58 -76.81 -21.63
N SER A 36 15.75 -76.22 -22.50
CA SER A 36 15.80 -74.84 -22.81
C SER A 36 15.63 -74.02 -21.53
N THR A 37 16.67 -73.31 -21.11
CA THR A 37 16.68 -72.45 -19.92
C THR A 37 15.96 -71.14 -20.18
N THR A 38 15.50 -70.90 -21.41
CA THR A 38 14.82 -69.63 -21.78
C THR A 38 13.44 -69.49 -21.10
N ARG A 39 12.70 -70.59 -20.91
CA ARG A 39 11.38 -70.50 -20.22
C ARG A 39 11.50 -70.06 -18.75
N PRO A 40 12.36 -70.72 -17.90
CA PRO A 40 12.51 -70.27 -16.51
C PRO A 40 13.09 -68.84 -16.42
N LEU A 41 13.91 -68.40 -17.38
CA LEU A 41 14.47 -67.04 -17.40
C LEU A 41 13.40 -66.00 -17.74
N ILE A 42 12.51 -66.27 -18.68
CA ILE A 42 11.38 -65.44 -19.01
C ILE A 42 10.39 -65.35 -17.84
N VAL A 43 10.10 -66.48 -17.20
CA VAL A 43 9.22 -66.48 -16.03
C VAL A 43 9.84 -65.72 -14.86
N GLY A 44 11.14 -65.92 -14.60
CA GLY A 44 11.83 -65.13 -13.56
C GLY A 44 11.88 -63.62 -13.82
N ALA A 45 12.14 -63.25 -15.08
CA ALA A 45 12.13 -61.83 -15.48
C ALA A 45 10.72 -61.22 -15.36
N SER A 46 9.66 -61.99 -15.70
CA SER A 46 8.28 -61.51 -15.54
C SER A 46 7.89 -61.33 -14.07
N PHE A 47 8.29 -62.26 -13.18
CA PHE A 47 8.10 -62.10 -11.74
C PHE A 47 8.88 -60.93 -11.16
N ALA A 48 10.10 -60.70 -11.59
CA ALA A 48 10.90 -59.54 -11.17
C ALA A 48 10.27 -58.23 -11.63
N ALA A 49 9.81 -58.18 -12.89
CA ALA A 49 9.10 -56.99 -13.40
C ALA A 49 7.78 -56.73 -12.66
N LEU A 50 7.03 -57.78 -12.35
CA LEU A 50 5.79 -57.67 -11.57
C LEU A 50 6.08 -57.22 -10.14
N ALA A 51 7.10 -57.72 -9.49
CA ALA A 51 7.53 -57.31 -8.15
C ALA A 51 7.96 -55.84 -8.11
N VAL A 52 8.71 -55.40 -9.13
CA VAL A 52 9.06 -53.97 -9.28
C VAL A 52 7.82 -53.09 -9.51
N LEU A 53 6.87 -53.53 -10.36
CA LEU A 53 5.62 -52.81 -10.57
C LEU A 53 4.78 -52.74 -9.30
N ILE A 54 4.69 -53.83 -8.53
CA ILE A 54 4.00 -53.82 -7.22
C ILE A 54 4.72 -52.90 -6.25
N ALA A 55 6.06 -52.94 -6.15
CA ALA A 55 6.84 -52.09 -5.27
C ALA A 55 6.68 -50.61 -5.62
N VAL A 56 6.67 -50.24 -6.91
CA VAL A 56 6.41 -48.88 -7.39
C VAL A 56 4.97 -48.48 -7.10
N ALA A 57 3.98 -49.36 -7.32
CA ALA A 57 2.60 -49.08 -7.01
C ALA A 57 2.40 -48.86 -5.50
N VAL A 58 2.90 -49.77 -4.66
CA VAL A 58 2.83 -49.64 -3.19
C VAL A 58 3.58 -48.40 -2.72
N GLY A 59 4.77 -48.11 -3.26
CA GLY A 59 5.53 -46.90 -2.91
C GLY A 59 4.82 -45.61 -3.27
N ARG A 60 3.95 -45.63 -4.30
CA ARG A 60 3.12 -44.48 -4.67
C ARG A 60 1.87 -44.31 -3.82
N PHE A 61 1.39 -45.36 -3.19
CA PHE A 61 0.19 -45.37 -2.34
C PHE A 61 0.49 -45.31 -0.85
N VAL A 62 1.74 -45.49 -0.43
CA VAL A 62 2.11 -45.29 0.98
C VAL A 62 2.21 -43.78 1.22
N PRO A 63 1.34 -43.23 2.06
CA PRO A 63 1.39 -41.80 2.40
C PRO A 63 2.66 -41.54 3.22
N THR A 64 3.65 -40.88 2.58
CA THR A 64 4.92 -40.52 3.23
C THR A 64 5.01 -39.02 3.37
N LEU A 65 5.56 -38.57 4.50
CA LEU A 65 5.95 -37.17 4.71
C LEU A 65 7.22 -36.87 3.90
N PRO A 66 7.39 -35.61 3.47
CA PRO A 66 8.62 -35.21 2.79
C PRO A 66 9.83 -35.35 3.71
N SER A 67 11.00 -35.59 3.13
CA SER A 67 12.24 -35.65 3.91
C SER A 67 12.52 -34.35 4.63
N GLY A 68 12.94 -34.41 5.91
CA GLY A 68 13.22 -33.21 6.72
C GLY A 68 11.97 -32.51 7.25
N TRP A 69 10.80 -33.13 7.20
CA TRP A 69 9.54 -32.56 7.64
C TRP A 69 9.51 -32.14 9.13
N GLN A 70 10.47 -32.59 9.92
CA GLN A 70 10.48 -32.45 11.38
C GLN A 70 10.61 -31.01 11.83
N ASP A 71 11.23 -30.15 11.02
CA ASP A 71 11.48 -28.74 11.37
C ASP A 71 11.21 -27.79 10.20
N SER A 72 10.68 -26.61 10.53
CA SER A 72 10.43 -25.52 9.57
C SER A 72 9.59 -25.88 8.35
N HIS A 73 8.70 -26.87 8.48
CA HIS A 73 7.77 -27.24 7.43
C HIS A 73 6.35 -26.78 7.73
N LEU A 74 5.73 -26.16 6.73
CA LEU A 74 4.29 -25.92 6.69
C LEU A 74 3.64 -27.12 5.97
N ILE A 75 2.93 -27.95 6.73
CA ILE A 75 2.25 -29.12 6.23
C ILE A 75 0.76 -28.80 6.10
N ILE A 76 0.23 -28.93 4.89
CA ILE A 76 -1.18 -28.68 4.57
C ILE A 76 -1.85 -30.00 4.22
N THR A 77 -2.97 -30.32 4.89
CA THR A 77 -3.73 -31.53 4.60
C THR A 77 -4.57 -31.38 3.34
N LYS A 78 -4.47 -32.34 2.42
CA LYS A 78 -5.29 -32.39 1.21
C LYS A 78 -6.76 -32.63 1.58
N GLY A 79 -7.64 -31.84 1.00
CA GLY A 79 -9.09 -31.97 1.19
C GLY A 79 -9.63 -31.18 2.39
N GLU A 80 -8.96 -31.19 3.53
CA GLU A 80 -9.39 -30.50 4.75
C GLU A 80 -8.79 -29.09 4.86
N GLY A 81 -7.61 -28.86 4.24
CA GLY A 81 -6.92 -27.57 4.29
C GLY A 81 -6.31 -27.24 5.66
N ALA A 82 -6.30 -28.19 6.61
CA ALA A 82 -5.69 -27.96 7.92
C ALA A 82 -4.18 -27.74 7.77
N ARG A 83 -3.65 -26.77 8.52
CA ARG A 83 -2.25 -26.32 8.44
C ARG A 83 -1.54 -26.65 9.73
N TYR A 84 -0.37 -27.21 9.61
CA TYR A 84 0.51 -27.56 10.73
C TYR A 84 1.91 -27.04 10.47
N TYR A 85 2.50 -26.43 11.47
CA TYR A 85 3.92 -26.09 11.46
C TYR A 85 4.68 -27.13 12.27
N SER A 86 5.77 -27.67 11.72
CA SER A 86 6.55 -28.70 12.38
C SER A 86 7.75 -28.14 13.13
N ILE A 87 7.94 -28.64 14.34
CA ILE A 87 9.02 -28.26 15.26
C ILE A 87 9.44 -29.53 16.01
N GLU A 88 10.71 -29.92 15.89
CA GLU A 88 11.28 -31.11 16.57
C GLU A 88 10.38 -32.32 16.44
N GLY A 89 9.86 -32.58 15.23
CA GLY A 89 8.99 -33.73 14.94
C GLY A 89 7.57 -33.62 15.53
N THR A 90 7.18 -32.48 16.13
CA THR A 90 5.84 -32.23 16.64
C THR A 90 5.09 -31.28 15.68
N LEU A 91 3.84 -31.61 15.37
CA LEU A 91 2.97 -30.79 14.53
C LEU A 91 2.12 -29.85 15.39
N ARG A 92 2.29 -28.55 15.20
CA ARG A 92 1.48 -27.52 15.83
C ARG A 92 0.49 -26.93 14.83
N PRO A 93 -0.82 -26.93 15.11
CA PRO A 93 -1.76 -26.20 14.27
C PRO A 93 -1.34 -24.74 14.14
N VAL A 94 -1.32 -24.21 12.91
CA VAL A 94 -0.99 -22.80 12.65
C VAL A 94 -2.12 -22.13 11.88
N SER A 95 -2.47 -20.92 12.31
CA SER A 95 -3.67 -20.21 11.82
C SER A 95 -3.55 -19.80 10.35
N ASN A 96 -2.34 -19.40 9.90
CA ASN A 96 -2.10 -18.82 8.57
C ASN A 96 -0.65 -19.03 8.12
N VAL A 97 -0.41 -18.81 6.84
CA VAL A 97 0.92 -18.93 6.21
C VAL A 97 1.85 -17.82 6.71
N THR A 98 1.31 -16.63 6.97
CA THR A 98 2.06 -15.49 7.54
C THR A 98 2.76 -15.89 8.83
N SER A 99 2.04 -16.54 9.76
CA SER A 99 2.62 -17.04 11.01
C SER A 99 3.72 -18.09 10.76
N ALA A 100 3.49 -19.01 9.83
CA ALA A 100 4.49 -20.02 9.50
C ALA A 100 5.78 -19.40 8.93
N LYS A 101 5.67 -18.35 8.12
CA LYS A 101 6.83 -17.57 7.63
C LYS A 101 7.60 -16.93 8.78
N LEU A 102 6.90 -16.28 9.72
CA LEU A 102 7.50 -15.62 10.89
C LEU A 102 8.18 -16.60 11.86
N LEU A 103 7.64 -17.82 11.99
CA LEU A 103 8.20 -18.89 12.82
C LEU A 103 9.47 -19.49 12.22
N SER A 104 9.57 -19.48 10.90
CA SER A 104 10.71 -20.06 10.17
C SER A 104 11.86 -19.07 10.09
N GLU A 105 13.09 -19.58 10.01
CA GLU A 105 14.21 -18.77 9.58
C GLU A 105 14.00 -18.35 8.11
N SER A 106 14.54 -17.20 7.75
CA SER A 106 14.40 -16.64 6.41
C SER A 106 14.75 -17.63 5.30
N GLY A 107 13.83 -17.80 4.35
CA GLY A 107 14.00 -18.70 3.20
C GLY A 107 14.03 -20.19 3.53
N LYS A 108 13.80 -20.58 4.79
CA LYS A 108 13.81 -21.99 5.22
C LYS A 108 12.43 -22.64 5.29
N LEU A 109 11.34 -21.88 5.20
CA LEU A 109 10.00 -22.44 5.21
C LEU A 109 9.78 -23.31 3.96
N VAL A 110 9.53 -24.59 4.17
CA VAL A 110 9.14 -25.52 3.12
C VAL A 110 7.67 -25.85 3.28
N THR A 111 6.89 -25.69 2.22
CA THR A 111 5.46 -26.02 2.22
C THR A 111 5.22 -27.34 1.49
N SER A 112 4.44 -28.23 2.12
CA SER A 112 4.10 -29.52 1.54
C SER A 112 2.62 -29.84 1.76
N SER A 113 2.00 -30.43 0.73
CA SER A 113 0.61 -30.88 0.81
C SER A 113 0.56 -32.41 0.87
N VAL A 114 0.03 -32.95 1.97
CA VAL A 114 0.02 -34.40 2.27
C VAL A 114 -1.40 -34.91 2.57
N SER A 115 -1.61 -36.22 2.53
CA SER A 115 -2.88 -36.82 2.98
C SER A 115 -2.97 -36.82 4.51
N THR A 116 -4.17 -36.73 5.05
CA THR A 116 -4.42 -36.77 6.51
C THR A 116 -3.85 -38.04 7.13
N SER A 117 -3.91 -39.16 6.41
CA SER A 117 -3.34 -40.45 6.85
C SER A 117 -1.83 -40.42 7.03
N SER A 118 -1.10 -39.53 6.33
CA SER A 118 0.35 -39.37 6.52
C SER A 118 0.71 -38.74 7.87
N LEU A 119 -0.26 -38.18 8.57
CA LEU A 119 -0.07 -37.49 9.84
C LEU A 119 -0.48 -38.32 11.05
N GLU A 120 -0.89 -39.60 10.85
CA GLU A 120 -1.24 -40.50 11.92
C GLU A 120 -0.02 -40.87 12.76
N GLY A 121 -0.18 -40.90 14.08
CA GLY A 121 0.88 -41.24 15.03
C GLY A 121 1.90 -40.15 15.30
N ILE A 122 1.80 -38.99 14.65
CA ILE A 122 2.70 -37.83 14.91
C ILE A 122 2.19 -37.01 16.09
N PRO A 123 3.07 -36.65 17.05
CA PRO A 123 2.70 -35.81 18.18
C PRO A 123 2.10 -34.47 17.74
N ARG A 124 1.08 -34.02 18.48
CA ARG A 124 0.42 -32.72 18.26
C ARG A 124 0.70 -31.78 19.43
N GLY A 125 1.08 -30.55 19.14
CA GLY A 125 1.23 -29.48 20.11
C GLY A 125 0.03 -28.53 20.14
N SER A 126 0.09 -27.53 21.02
CA SER A 126 -0.89 -26.44 21.05
C SER A 126 -0.85 -25.63 19.76
N ALA A 127 -2.01 -25.04 19.40
CA ALA A 127 -2.11 -24.14 18.27
C ALA A 127 -1.28 -22.86 18.51
N ILE A 128 -0.56 -22.40 17.50
CA ILE A 128 0.28 -21.20 17.55
C ILE A 128 -0.05 -20.29 16.36
N GLY A 129 0.38 -19.05 16.43
CA GLY A 129 0.28 -18.09 15.33
C GLY A 129 -0.60 -16.89 15.65
N LEU A 130 -0.61 -15.95 14.75
CA LEU A 130 -1.37 -14.71 14.81
C LEU A 130 -2.80 -14.96 14.32
N SER A 131 -3.77 -14.36 14.98
CA SER A 131 -5.19 -14.53 14.62
C SER A 131 -5.73 -13.43 13.71
N ASP A 132 -5.16 -12.23 13.81
CA ASP A 132 -5.67 -11.00 13.20
C ASP A 132 -4.70 -10.46 12.14
N VAL A 133 -4.30 -11.33 11.23
CA VAL A 133 -3.36 -11.06 10.13
C VAL A 133 -3.86 -11.72 8.84
N PRO A 134 -3.41 -11.26 7.67
CA PRO A 134 -3.75 -11.92 6.40
C PRO A 134 -3.25 -13.37 6.38
N ASP A 135 -3.92 -14.21 5.58
CA ASP A 135 -3.52 -15.61 5.45
C ASP A 135 -2.08 -15.76 4.94
N ASP A 136 -1.72 -14.99 3.94
CA ASP A 136 -0.35 -14.85 3.44
C ASP A 136 -0.03 -13.39 3.14
N ILE A 137 1.25 -13.03 3.14
CA ILE A 137 1.74 -11.71 2.79
C ILE A 137 1.91 -11.64 1.26
N PRO A 138 1.42 -10.58 0.62
CA PRO A 138 1.62 -10.37 -0.82
C PRO A 138 3.11 -10.26 -1.16
N THR A 139 3.44 -10.60 -2.39
CA THR A 139 4.80 -10.45 -2.91
C THR A 139 5.13 -8.96 -3.15
N ALA A 140 6.42 -8.62 -3.25
CA ALA A 140 6.86 -7.24 -3.35
C ALA A 140 6.26 -6.46 -4.54
N ASP A 141 5.96 -7.14 -5.64
CA ASP A 141 5.31 -6.57 -6.83
C ASP A 141 3.81 -6.29 -6.66
N GLN A 142 3.20 -6.85 -5.62
CA GLN A 142 1.80 -6.61 -5.23
C GLN A 142 1.66 -5.54 -4.14
N LEU A 143 2.77 -4.96 -3.69
CA LEU A 143 2.78 -3.88 -2.72
C LEU A 143 2.60 -2.53 -3.41
N HIS A 144 1.62 -1.76 -2.94
CA HIS A 144 1.31 -0.43 -3.46
C HIS A 144 1.36 0.59 -2.33
N SER A 145 2.49 1.27 -2.20
CA SER A 145 2.73 2.23 -1.12
C SER A 145 2.04 3.58 -1.35
N TYR A 146 1.50 3.80 -2.52
CA TYR A 146 0.82 5.03 -2.94
C TYR A 146 -0.57 4.69 -3.48
N ASP A 147 -1.28 5.68 -4.03
CA ASP A 147 -2.69 5.55 -4.43
C ASP A 147 -3.61 5.28 -3.23
N TRP A 148 -3.39 6.02 -2.15
CA TRP A 148 -4.29 6.04 -1.02
C TRP A 148 -5.28 7.18 -1.19
N THR A 149 -6.54 6.89 -0.97
CA THR A 149 -7.61 7.88 -1.05
C THR A 149 -8.47 7.81 0.20
N SER A 150 -8.81 8.97 0.76
CA SER A 150 -9.71 9.06 1.91
C SER A 150 -10.77 10.11 1.64
N CYS A 151 -12.04 9.71 1.61
CA CYS A 151 -13.18 10.57 1.31
C CYS A 151 -14.02 10.83 2.57
N ALA A 152 -14.42 12.08 2.75
CA ALA A 152 -15.36 12.46 3.81
C ALA A 152 -16.78 12.06 3.40
N ALA A 153 -17.39 11.17 4.16
CA ALA A 153 -18.77 10.73 3.99
C ALA A 153 -19.63 11.21 5.16
N SER A 154 -20.94 11.28 4.98
CA SER A 154 -21.88 11.64 6.04
C SER A 154 -21.81 10.67 7.24
N SER A 155 -21.39 9.44 7.03
CA SER A 155 -21.20 8.39 8.05
C SER A 155 -19.80 8.31 8.63
N GLY A 156 -18.89 9.21 8.24
CA GLY A 156 -17.49 9.19 8.68
C GLY A 156 -16.50 9.27 7.51
N ILE A 157 -15.37 8.58 7.63
CA ILE A 157 -14.31 8.54 6.61
C ILE A 157 -14.34 7.17 5.92
N LYS A 158 -14.23 7.16 4.59
CA LYS A 158 -13.96 5.95 3.82
C LYS A 158 -12.57 6.06 3.20
N THR A 159 -11.70 5.11 3.50
CA THR A 159 -10.31 5.11 3.05
C THR A 159 -10.03 3.92 2.13
N TRP A 160 -9.29 4.13 1.07
CA TRP A 160 -8.75 3.12 0.17
C TRP A 160 -7.24 3.12 0.27
N VAL A 161 -6.66 1.94 0.39
CA VAL A 161 -5.23 1.70 0.39
C VAL A 161 -4.91 0.79 -0.79
N ALA A 162 -3.84 1.08 -1.52
CA ALA A 162 -3.45 0.34 -2.72
C ALA A 162 -4.53 0.34 -3.83
N GLY A 163 -5.26 1.45 -3.96
CA GLY A 163 -6.29 1.63 -4.97
C GLY A 163 -7.13 2.89 -4.73
N ASN A 164 -7.94 3.23 -5.71
CA ASN A 164 -8.81 4.40 -5.67
C ASN A 164 -10.26 3.97 -5.89
N PRO A 165 -11.25 4.69 -5.34
CA PRO A 165 -12.64 4.47 -5.68
C PRO A 165 -12.89 4.86 -7.14
N GLU A 166 -13.87 4.23 -7.77
CA GLU A 166 -14.37 4.66 -9.07
C GLU A 166 -15.00 6.06 -8.95
N GLY A 167 -15.02 6.82 -10.03
CA GLY A 167 -15.59 8.18 -10.04
C GLY A 167 -14.72 9.26 -9.40
N LEU A 168 -13.50 8.94 -8.93
CA LEU A 168 -12.58 9.93 -8.36
C LEU A 168 -12.16 10.95 -9.42
N SER A 169 -12.35 12.23 -9.14
CA SER A 169 -12.05 13.36 -10.04
C SER A 169 -11.23 14.43 -9.35
N ASN A 170 -10.63 15.33 -10.14
CA ASN A 170 -9.89 16.47 -9.60
C ASN A 170 -10.86 17.47 -8.95
N ALA A 171 -10.42 18.06 -7.85
CA ALA A 171 -11.10 19.18 -7.20
C ALA A 171 -10.10 20.30 -6.94
N THR A 172 -10.57 21.55 -7.06
CA THR A 172 -9.73 22.73 -6.81
C THR A 172 -9.85 23.22 -5.39
N SER A 173 -11.07 23.36 -4.87
CA SER A 173 -11.29 23.86 -3.51
C SER A 173 -12.48 23.17 -2.86
N ALA A 174 -12.45 23.06 -1.53
CA ALA A 174 -13.57 22.61 -0.71
C ALA A 174 -13.70 23.46 0.54
N LEU A 175 -14.94 23.82 0.89
CA LEU A 175 -15.25 24.48 2.16
C LEU A 175 -15.73 23.39 3.14
N VAL A 176 -15.00 23.20 4.22
CA VAL A 176 -15.27 22.15 5.18
C VAL A 176 -15.37 22.68 6.61
N SER A 177 -16.01 21.91 7.49
CA SER A 177 -16.10 22.28 8.90
C SER A 177 -15.67 21.12 9.80
N ASN A 178 -14.98 21.46 10.89
CA ASN A 178 -14.69 20.55 11.98
C ASN A 178 -14.94 21.27 13.32
N GLU A 179 -15.74 20.67 14.19
CA GLU A 179 -16.08 21.23 15.51
C GLU A 179 -16.50 22.71 15.47
N GLY A 180 -17.28 23.08 14.45
CA GLY A 180 -17.79 24.45 14.27
C GLY A 180 -16.81 25.45 13.68
N ARG A 181 -15.56 25.09 13.44
CA ARG A 181 -14.57 25.91 12.73
C ARG A 181 -14.59 25.59 11.24
N LEU A 182 -14.55 26.65 10.43
CA LEU A 182 -14.48 26.55 8.98
C LEU A 182 -13.03 26.45 8.49
N TYR A 183 -12.84 25.73 7.41
CA TYR A 183 -11.56 25.60 6.70
C TYR A 183 -11.80 25.67 5.20
N LEU A 184 -10.93 26.38 4.51
CA LEU A 184 -10.80 26.29 3.06
C LEU A 184 -9.68 25.29 2.75
N VAL A 185 -9.99 24.23 2.02
CA VAL A 185 -9.00 23.27 1.52
C VAL A 185 -8.77 23.54 0.05
N THR A 186 -7.53 23.85 -0.33
CA THR A 186 -7.13 24.11 -1.72
C THR A 186 -5.65 23.81 -1.90
N GLY A 187 -5.26 23.31 -3.07
CA GLY A 187 -3.85 23.05 -3.39
C GLY A 187 -3.10 22.12 -2.43
N GLY A 188 -3.78 21.18 -1.76
CA GLY A 188 -3.17 20.29 -0.77
C GLY A 188 -2.94 20.91 0.61
N VAL A 189 -3.44 22.12 0.84
CA VAL A 189 -3.33 22.88 2.10
C VAL A 189 -4.72 23.14 2.67
N ARG A 190 -4.86 22.99 3.99
CA ARG A 190 -6.04 23.41 4.75
C ARG A 190 -5.78 24.75 5.40
N TYR A 191 -6.60 25.73 5.13
CA TYR A 191 -6.51 27.06 5.72
C TYR A 191 -7.62 27.25 6.74
N PRO A 192 -7.32 27.36 8.04
CA PRO A 192 -8.32 27.68 9.04
C PRO A 192 -8.91 29.07 8.77
N ILE A 193 -10.23 29.24 8.89
CA ILE A 193 -10.89 30.54 8.80
C ILE A 193 -11.03 31.06 10.22
N GLU A 194 -10.66 32.35 10.44
CA GLU A 194 -10.76 32.99 11.73
C GLU A 194 -12.22 33.09 12.18
N ILE A 195 -12.51 32.58 13.37
CA ILE A 195 -13.88 32.41 13.88
C ILE A 195 -14.58 33.78 14.00
N ALA A 196 -13.88 34.81 14.53
CA ALA A 196 -14.45 36.14 14.77
C ALA A 196 -14.92 36.81 13.47
N HIS A 197 -14.30 36.52 12.35
CA HIS A 197 -14.57 37.14 11.06
C HIS A 197 -15.04 36.15 10.00
N ALA A 198 -15.45 34.94 10.39
CA ALA A 198 -15.77 33.86 9.46
C ALA A 198 -16.83 34.27 8.42
N GLN A 199 -17.90 34.95 8.82
CA GLN A 199 -18.94 35.37 7.88
C GLN A 199 -18.44 36.43 6.90
N ALA A 200 -17.63 37.39 7.36
CA ALA A 200 -17.05 38.41 6.49
C ALA A 200 -16.09 37.79 5.47
N ILE A 201 -15.24 36.85 5.90
CA ILE A 201 -14.31 36.13 5.04
C ILE A 201 -15.06 35.29 4.00
N VAL A 202 -16.08 34.53 4.42
CA VAL A 202 -16.94 33.74 3.52
C VAL A 202 -17.59 34.64 2.45
N ASN A 203 -18.06 35.86 2.84
CA ASN A 203 -18.70 36.79 1.92
C ASN A 203 -17.69 37.34 0.89
N VAL A 204 -16.55 37.84 1.34
CA VAL A 204 -15.57 38.50 0.43
C VAL A 204 -14.87 37.49 -0.50
N LEU A 205 -14.79 36.24 -0.09
CA LEU A 205 -14.23 35.15 -0.91
C LEU A 205 -15.27 34.50 -1.84
N ASP A 206 -16.49 35.02 -1.91
CA ASP A 206 -17.62 34.52 -2.72
C ASP A 206 -17.96 33.02 -2.36
N LEU A 207 -17.83 32.70 -1.07
CA LEU A 207 -18.13 31.37 -0.54
C LEU A 207 -19.54 31.25 0.04
N SER A 208 -20.30 32.38 0.08
CA SER A 208 -21.66 32.44 0.61
C SER A 208 -22.58 31.49 -0.18
N GLY A 209 -23.33 30.67 0.54
CA GLY A 209 -24.22 29.69 -0.08
C GLY A 209 -23.51 28.46 -0.68
N ARG A 210 -22.19 28.34 -0.56
CA ARG A 210 -21.47 27.12 -0.93
C ARG A 210 -21.69 26.05 0.11
N THR A 211 -21.59 24.80 -0.33
CA THR A 211 -21.74 23.63 0.55
C THR A 211 -20.60 23.58 1.55
N ILE A 212 -20.94 23.48 2.83
CA ILE A 212 -19.99 23.23 3.91
C ILE A 212 -20.08 21.74 4.27
N THR A 213 -19.01 20.99 4.00
CA THR A 213 -18.98 19.58 4.32
C THR A 213 -18.38 19.36 5.70
N PRO A 214 -19.10 18.75 6.66
CA PRO A 214 -18.52 18.37 7.94
C PRO A 214 -17.51 17.25 7.75
N VAL A 215 -16.33 17.42 8.36
CA VAL A 215 -15.23 16.46 8.28
C VAL A 215 -14.63 16.20 9.65
N SER A 216 -13.96 15.04 9.84
CA SER A 216 -13.23 14.76 11.08
C SER A 216 -11.86 15.44 11.11
N ALA A 217 -11.32 15.62 12.31
CA ALA A 217 -9.94 16.09 12.49
C ALA A 217 -8.92 15.16 11.82
N ALA A 218 -9.15 13.83 11.84
CA ALA A 218 -8.28 12.86 11.19
C ALA A 218 -8.20 13.11 9.67
N TRP A 219 -9.32 13.39 9.01
CA TRP A 219 -9.33 13.71 7.58
C TRP A 219 -8.63 15.05 7.29
N LEU A 220 -8.91 16.10 8.10
CA LEU A 220 -8.24 17.40 7.94
C LEU A 220 -6.72 17.30 8.09
N ASN A 221 -6.24 16.43 8.98
CA ASN A 221 -4.80 16.24 9.23
C ASN A 221 -4.05 15.58 8.06
N LEU A 222 -4.75 15.10 7.05
CA LEU A 222 -4.13 14.64 5.80
C LEU A 222 -3.53 15.78 4.98
N PHE A 223 -4.05 17.00 5.14
CA PHE A 223 -3.58 18.20 4.45
C PHE A 223 -2.60 18.99 5.31
N THR A 224 -1.63 19.63 4.68
CA THR A 224 -0.72 20.56 5.37
C THR A 224 -1.53 21.72 5.92
N GLU A 225 -1.25 22.17 7.13
CA GLU A 225 -1.88 23.34 7.70
C GLU A 225 -1.21 24.62 7.18
N GLY A 226 -2.00 25.50 6.60
CA GLY A 226 -1.60 26.82 6.17
C GLY A 226 -1.96 27.90 7.18
N SER A 227 -1.54 29.11 6.91
CA SER A 227 -1.82 30.27 7.72
C SER A 227 -3.33 30.56 7.80
N THR A 228 -3.80 30.96 8.99
CA THR A 228 -5.21 31.28 9.20
C THR A 228 -5.66 32.40 8.25
N LEU A 229 -6.81 32.19 7.60
CA LEU A 229 -7.47 33.22 6.80
C LEU A 229 -8.15 34.20 7.75
N ALA A 230 -7.65 35.43 7.75
CA ALA A 230 -8.12 36.50 8.58
C ALA A 230 -8.13 37.82 7.76
N PRO A 231 -8.90 38.84 8.14
CA PRO A 231 -8.73 40.16 7.58
C PRO A 231 -7.27 40.62 7.75
N VAL A 232 -6.71 41.25 6.71
CA VAL A 232 -5.31 41.70 6.77
C VAL A 232 -5.21 42.89 7.73
N ASP A 233 -4.48 42.71 8.82
CA ASP A 233 -4.23 43.81 9.78
C ASP A 233 -2.93 44.54 9.41
N ILE A 234 -3.05 45.80 9.11
CA ILE A 234 -1.91 46.69 8.80
C ILE A 234 -1.72 47.66 9.94
N PRO A 235 -0.56 47.64 10.62
CA PRO A 235 -0.29 48.61 11.68
C PRO A 235 -0.36 50.07 11.17
N ASN A 236 -0.87 50.94 12.02
CA ASN A 236 -0.99 52.40 11.71
C ASN A 236 -1.86 52.74 10.50
N LEU A 237 -2.81 51.90 10.14
CA LEU A 237 -3.74 52.09 9.04
C LEU A 237 -4.34 53.52 9.05
N GLY A 238 -4.33 54.20 7.90
CA GLY A 238 -4.86 55.56 7.74
C GLY A 238 -3.90 56.69 8.13
N ARG A 239 -2.67 56.40 8.64
CA ARG A 239 -1.69 57.45 8.88
C ARG A 239 -1.07 57.94 7.56
N PRO A 240 -0.79 59.24 7.42
CA PRO A 240 -0.05 59.76 6.26
C PRO A 240 1.31 59.08 6.12
N VAL A 241 1.68 58.77 4.90
CA VAL A 241 2.99 58.17 4.56
C VAL A 241 4.01 59.28 4.35
N SER A 242 5.22 59.11 4.91
CA SER A 242 6.35 60.02 4.69
C SER A 242 7.40 59.38 3.80
N GLY A 243 8.06 60.16 2.94
CA GLY A 243 9.21 59.74 2.17
C GLY A 243 8.93 59.00 0.84
N MET A 244 7.69 59.02 0.36
CA MET A 244 7.32 58.52 -0.97
C MET A 244 7.37 59.64 -2.05
N SER A 245 7.25 59.27 -3.33
CA SER A 245 7.29 60.18 -4.44
C SER A 245 6.20 61.26 -4.34
N PRO A 246 6.37 62.45 -4.98
CA PRO A 246 5.41 63.56 -4.89
C PRO A 246 3.96 63.23 -5.25
N ARG A 247 3.72 62.24 -6.10
CA ARG A 247 2.37 61.75 -6.42
C ARG A 247 1.74 60.87 -5.33
N ILE A 248 2.59 60.25 -4.51
CA ILE A 248 2.18 59.34 -3.46
C ILE A 248 2.14 60.02 -2.09
N THR A 249 2.55 61.29 -1.98
CA THR A 249 2.56 62.09 -0.74
C THR A 249 1.18 62.29 -0.10
N ALA A 250 0.09 62.18 -0.85
CA ALA A 250 -1.26 62.20 -0.33
C ALA A 250 -1.79 60.82 0.10
N ALA A 251 -0.99 59.77 -0.07
CA ALA A 251 -1.36 58.40 0.31
C ALA A 251 -1.25 58.19 1.83
N GLN A 252 -1.97 57.22 2.30
CA GLN A 252 -1.96 56.78 3.70
C GLN A 252 -1.50 55.32 3.76
N ILE A 253 -1.04 54.91 4.90
CA ILE A 253 -0.82 53.48 5.18
C ILE A 253 -2.15 52.76 4.95
N GLY A 254 -2.13 51.70 4.15
CA GLY A 254 -3.31 50.96 3.70
C GLY A 254 -3.85 51.42 2.34
N THR A 255 -3.27 52.46 1.69
CA THR A 255 -3.64 52.80 0.31
C THR A 255 -3.24 51.64 -0.62
N VAL A 256 -4.17 51.20 -1.48
CA VAL A 256 -3.91 50.21 -2.52
C VAL A 256 -3.31 50.92 -3.74
N ILE A 257 -2.18 50.45 -4.18
CA ILE A 257 -1.52 50.89 -5.41
C ILE A 257 -1.87 49.86 -6.51
N GLU A 258 -2.41 50.38 -7.62
CA GLU A 258 -2.70 49.57 -8.80
C GLU A 258 -1.82 50.00 -9.96
N VAL A 259 -1.17 49.02 -10.60
CA VAL A 259 -0.31 49.24 -11.76
C VAL A 259 -0.80 48.35 -12.89
N ASP A 260 -1.10 48.97 -14.05
CA ASP A 260 -1.46 48.17 -15.23
C ASP A 260 -0.18 47.65 -15.91
N GLU A 261 -0.02 46.33 -15.89
CA GLU A 261 1.05 45.65 -16.60
C GLU A 261 0.46 44.87 -17.78
N SER A 262 0.44 45.49 -18.95
CA SER A 262 -0.05 44.86 -20.19
C SER A 262 -1.51 44.36 -20.12
N GLY A 263 -2.39 45.15 -19.49
CA GLY A 263 -3.81 44.81 -19.37
C GLY A 263 -4.16 43.91 -18.17
N THR A 264 -3.18 43.61 -17.31
CA THR A 264 -3.42 42.89 -16.05
C THR A 264 -3.05 43.79 -14.88
N PRO A 265 -4.00 44.19 -14.03
CA PRO A 265 -3.70 45.04 -12.89
C PRO A 265 -2.92 44.27 -11.82
N ARG A 266 -1.76 44.77 -11.43
CA ARG A 266 -1.04 44.30 -10.23
C ARG A 266 -1.38 45.24 -9.08
N ARG A 267 -1.66 44.64 -7.94
CA ARG A 267 -2.04 45.38 -6.73
C ARG A 267 -0.98 45.25 -5.66
N TYR A 268 -0.76 46.35 -4.97
CA TYR A 268 0.12 46.44 -3.80
C TYR A 268 -0.61 47.25 -2.73
N VAL A 269 -0.24 47.04 -1.47
CA VAL A 269 -0.73 47.88 -0.37
C VAL A 269 0.45 48.54 0.33
N ILE A 270 0.30 49.79 0.69
CA ILE A 270 1.29 50.53 1.50
C ILE A 270 1.18 50.00 2.94
N THR A 271 2.24 49.37 3.46
CA THR A 271 2.22 48.68 4.76
C THR A 271 2.93 49.46 5.86
N ASP A 272 3.91 50.27 5.54
CA ASP A 272 4.66 51.11 6.48
C ASP A 272 5.51 52.13 5.70
N ASP A 273 6.28 52.95 6.38
CA ASP A 273 7.11 54.05 5.87
C ASP A 273 7.84 53.73 4.54
N GLY A 274 7.12 54.01 3.43
CA GLY A 274 7.69 53.87 2.09
C GLY A 274 7.79 52.47 1.53
N THR A 275 7.27 51.43 2.19
CA THR A 275 7.26 50.07 1.67
C THR A 275 5.87 49.64 1.20
N ILE A 276 5.86 48.82 0.13
CA ILE A 276 4.63 48.24 -0.44
C ILE A 276 4.70 46.71 -0.40
N THR A 277 3.56 46.06 -0.13
CA THR A 277 3.44 44.61 -0.16
C THR A 277 2.52 44.18 -1.29
N PRO A 278 2.90 43.18 -2.12
CA PRO A 278 2.06 42.72 -3.22
C PRO A 278 0.77 42.09 -2.69
N LEU A 279 -0.33 42.32 -3.41
CA LEU A 279 -1.64 41.72 -3.15
C LEU A 279 -1.99 40.79 -4.33
N THR A 280 -2.27 39.52 -4.04
CA THR A 280 -2.98 38.63 -4.97
C THR A 280 -4.47 38.96 -4.95
N ASP A 281 -5.24 38.50 -5.92
CA ASP A 281 -6.71 38.72 -5.90
C ASP A 281 -7.34 38.15 -4.62
N PHE A 282 -6.79 37.04 -4.11
CA PHE A 282 -7.23 36.45 -2.85
C PHE A 282 -6.94 37.35 -1.63
N SER A 283 -5.68 37.75 -1.47
CA SER A 283 -5.30 38.60 -0.34
C SER A 283 -5.92 39.99 -0.43
N TYR A 284 -6.18 40.51 -1.62
CA TYR A 284 -6.91 41.75 -1.81
C TYR A 284 -8.35 41.65 -1.29
N LYS A 285 -9.06 40.55 -1.57
CA LYS A 285 -10.40 40.32 -1.00
C LYS A 285 -10.38 40.27 0.53
N LEU A 286 -9.41 39.57 1.14
CA LEU A 286 -9.26 39.55 2.59
C LEU A 286 -8.86 40.92 3.16
N TYR A 287 -8.08 41.70 2.43
CA TYR A 287 -7.76 43.06 2.78
C TYR A 287 -9.02 43.96 2.74
N GLN A 288 -9.88 43.80 1.74
CA GLN A 288 -11.16 44.51 1.71
C GLN A 288 -12.05 44.18 2.93
N ALA A 289 -12.00 42.96 3.44
CA ALA A 289 -12.71 42.57 4.65
C ALA A 289 -12.25 43.36 5.89
N SER A 290 -11.00 43.80 5.96
CA SER A 290 -10.49 44.64 7.05
C SER A 290 -11.06 46.07 7.06
N TRP A 291 -11.71 46.46 5.99
CA TRP A 291 -12.34 47.79 5.82
C TRP A 291 -13.86 47.75 6.02
N ALA A 292 -14.46 46.61 6.34
CA ALA A 292 -15.93 46.47 6.42
C ALA A 292 -16.61 47.52 7.27
N ASP A 293 -15.99 47.97 8.37
CA ASP A 293 -16.51 49.00 9.28
C ASP A 293 -15.93 50.41 9.02
N ARG A 294 -15.02 50.54 8.04
CA ARG A 294 -14.27 51.77 7.79
C ARG A 294 -14.49 52.39 6.40
N GLY A 295 -15.31 51.72 5.58
CA GLY A 295 -15.53 52.09 4.19
C GLY A 295 -14.71 51.27 3.22
N SER A 296 -14.05 51.93 2.27
CA SER A 296 -13.19 51.24 1.27
C SER A 296 -11.76 51.80 1.33
N PRO A 297 -10.75 50.97 1.04
CA PRO A 297 -9.38 51.45 0.94
C PRO A 297 -9.25 52.48 -0.17
N GLN A 298 -8.39 53.47 0.03
CA GLN A 298 -8.02 54.40 -1.03
C GLN A 298 -7.27 53.64 -2.13
N ASN A 299 -7.63 53.88 -3.40
CA ASN A 299 -6.92 53.33 -4.54
C ASN A 299 -6.14 54.39 -5.29
N LEU A 300 -4.90 54.09 -5.63
CA LEU A 300 -4.02 54.96 -6.39
C LEU A 300 -3.48 54.20 -7.59
N ILE A 301 -3.70 54.73 -8.79
CA ILE A 301 -3.14 54.14 -10.02
C ILE A 301 -1.83 54.88 -10.32
N ILE A 302 -0.75 54.12 -10.46
CA ILE A 302 0.59 54.60 -10.82
C ILE A 302 1.13 53.88 -12.03
N ASP A 303 2.15 54.45 -12.65
CA ASP A 303 2.86 53.83 -13.75
C ASP A 303 4.04 52.92 -13.27
N LEU A 304 4.59 52.12 -14.18
CA LEU A 304 5.71 51.20 -13.88
C LEU A 304 6.97 51.96 -13.43
N SER A 305 7.19 53.19 -13.89
CA SER A 305 8.36 53.96 -13.52
C SER A 305 8.26 54.46 -12.08
N GLU A 306 7.06 54.79 -11.64
CA GLU A 306 6.79 55.12 -10.24
C GLU A 306 6.92 53.91 -9.33
N LEU A 307 6.39 52.75 -9.76
CA LEU A 307 6.54 51.51 -9.02
C LEU A 307 8.02 51.13 -8.80
N ALA A 308 8.86 51.32 -9.81
CA ALA A 308 10.29 51.03 -9.73
C ALA A 308 11.04 51.89 -8.68
N SER A 309 10.45 52.99 -8.27
CA SER A 309 10.98 53.86 -7.20
C SER A 309 10.60 53.43 -5.77
N LEU A 310 9.67 52.48 -5.64
CA LEU A 310 9.15 52.01 -4.36
C LEU A 310 9.88 50.75 -3.88
N THR A 311 9.97 50.61 -2.57
CA THR A 311 10.55 49.41 -1.96
C THR A 311 9.45 48.31 -1.80
N VAL A 312 9.61 47.19 -2.50
CA VAL A 312 8.69 46.05 -2.37
C VAL A 312 9.13 45.16 -1.24
N ASN A 313 8.26 44.94 -0.26
CA ASN A 313 8.45 44.01 0.82
C ASN A 313 7.61 42.74 0.57
N ASN A 314 8.26 41.66 0.17
CA ASN A 314 7.61 40.38 -0.06
C ASN A 314 7.41 39.54 1.23
N GLN A 315 7.97 39.96 2.36
CA GLN A 315 7.81 39.33 3.68
C GLN A 315 6.93 40.20 4.61
N GLY A 316 5.93 40.84 4.04
CA GLY A 316 5.07 41.75 4.75
C GLY A 316 3.99 41.10 5.62
N VAL A 317 2.95 41.86 5.93
CA VAL A 317 1.82 41.44 6.80
C VAL A 317 0.91 40.36 6.19
N ILE A 318 1.16 39.98 4.94
CA ILE A 318 0.38 38.97 4.23
C ILE A 318 1.14 37.65 4.25
N PRO A 319 0.55 36.54 4.77
CA PRO A 319 1.16 35.25 4.72
C PRO A 319 1.47 34.80 3.29
N SER A 320 2.70 34.38 3.06
CA SER A 320 3.20 33.98 1.73
C SER A 320 2.63 32.65 1.24
N ASP A 321 2.06 31.85 2.13
CA ASP A 321 1.43 30.57 1.85
C ASP A 321 -0.05 30.68 1.50
N TRP A 322 -0.66 31.88 1.61
CA TRP A 322 -2.04 32.06 1.16
C TRP A 322 -2.18 31.77 -0.33
N PRO A 323 -3.29 31.13 -0.76
CA PRO A 323 -3.51 30.87 -2.17
C PRO A 323 -3.60 32.16 -2.98
N SER A 324 -3.23 32.13 -4.25
CA SER A 324 -3.35 33.31 -5.13
C SER A 324 -4.81 33.60 -5.51
N GLN A 325 -5.65 32.56 -5.53
CA GLN A 325 -7.08 32.61 -5.85
C GLN A 325 -7.83 31.45 -5.21
N VAL A 326 -9.13 31.60 -5.04
CA VAL A 326 -10.03 30.47 -4.71
C VAL A 326 -10.44 29.84 -6.03
N GLY A 327 -10.19 28.55 -6.17
CA GLY A 327 -10.71 27.78 -7.31
C GLY A 327 -12.19 27.46 -7.15
N GLU A 328 -12.72 26.68 -8.08
CA GLU A 328 -14.10 26.20 -7.99
C GLU A 328 -14.29 25.38 -6.71
N VAL A 329 -15.27 25.77 -5.90
CA VAL A 329 -15.59 25.10 -4.64
C VAL A 329 -16.61 24.01 -4.87
N LEU A 330 -16.37 22.82 -4.30
CA LEU A 330 -17.25 21.65 -4.44
C LEU A 330 -18.70 21.96 -4.07
N GLY A 331 -19.62 21.45 -4.87
CA GLY A 331 -21.07 21.50 -4.64
C GLY A 331 -21.55 20.38 -3.69
N ALA A 332 -22.86 20.35 -3.45
CA ALA A 332 -23.51 19.37 -2.57
C ALA A 332 -23.54 17.95 -3.16
N ASP A 333 -23.37 17.81 -4.45
CA ASP A 333 -23.35 16.55 -5.20
C ASP A 333 -21.99 15.84 -5.16
N ALA A 334 -20.96 16.51 -4.65
CA ALA A 334 -19.59 16.02 -4.59
C ALA A 334 -19.05 15.99 -3.15
N ALA A 335 -18.50 14.86 -2.75
CA ALA A 335 -17.81 14.70 -1.47
C ALA A 335 -16.32 14.97 -1.63
N PRO A 336 -15.68 15.71 -0.71
CA PRO A 336 -14.24 15.96 -0.75
C PRO A 336 -13.46 14.71 -0.37
N CYS A 337 -12.41 14.44 -1.15
CA CYS A 337 -11.47 13.36 -0.93
C CYS A 337 -10.04 13.91 -0.85
N ALA A 338 -9.24 13.33 0.03
CA ALA A 338 -7.80 13.46 0.05
C ALA A 338 -7.19 12.30 -0.75
N GLN A 339 -6.22 12.56 -1.62
CA GLN A 339 -5.45 11.52 -2.29
C GLN A 339 -3.96 11.71 -2.00
N LEU A 340 -3.29 10.63 -1.59
CA LEU A 340 -1.85 10.59 -1.44
C LEU A 340 -1.21 10.30 -2.80
N VAL A 341 -0.43 11.23 -3.30
CA VAL A 341 0.30 11.10 -4.56
C VAL A 341 1.79 11.27 -4.33
N VAL A 342 2.60 10.73 -5.23
CA VAL A 342 4.04 10.95 -5.22
C VAL A 342 4.41 11.90 -6.34
N ASN A 343 4.95 13.02 -5.94
CA ASN A 343 5.48 14.01 -6.86
C ASN A 343 6.96 14.21 -6.57
N HIS A 344 7.82 13.98 -7.58
CA HIS A 344 9.28 14.10 -7.48
C HIS A 344 9.86 13.41 -6.22
N SER A 345 9.45 12.17 -5.94
CA SER A 345 9.85 11.36 -4.79
C SER A 345 9.38 11.88 -3.42
N LYS A 346 8.49 12.86 -3.39
CA LYS A 346 7.84 13.37 -2.18
C LYS A 346 6.38 12.97 -2.16
N ALA A 347 5.94 12.43 -1.04
CA ALA A 347 4.54 12.12 -0.83
C ALA A 347 3.78 13.42 -0.49
N GLU A 348 2.73 13.71 -1.25
CA GLU A 348 1.90 14.90 -1.10
C GLU A 348 0.43 14.52 -1.07
N THR A 349 -0.37 15.25 -0.31
CA THR A 349 -1.82 15.11 -0.31
C THR A 349 -2.43 16.13 -1.27
N VAL A 350 -3.28 15.66 -2.18
CA VAL A 350 -4.04 16.52 -3.09
C VAL A 350 -5.53 16.38 -2.85
N LEU A 351 -6.27 17.46 -3.10
CA LEU A 351 -7.73 17.43 -3.01
C LEU A 351 -8.33 16.81 -4.26
N LYS A 352 -9.25 15.89 -4.04
CA LYS A 352 -10.06 15.22 -5.06
C LYS A 352 -11.54 15.30 -4.66
N SER A 353 -12.40 14.79 -5.52
CA SER A 353 -13.83 14.64 -5.23
C SER A 353 -14.39 13.35 -5.80
N ILE A 354 -15.49 12.91 -5.23
CA ILE A 354 -16.30 11.80 -5.73
C ILE A 354 -17.77 12.20 -5.64
N PRO A 355 -18.64 11.80 -6.59
CA PRO A 355 -20.07 12.01 -6.45
C PRO A 355 -20.60 11.41 -5.14
N THR A 356 -21.40 12.19 -4.41
CA THR A 356 -21.98 11.74 -3.11
C THR A 356 -22.83 10.49 -3.26
N SER A 357 -23.51 10.33 -4.39
CA SER A 357 -24.29 9.15 -4.74
C SER A 357 -23.44 7.90 -4.88
N GLU A 358 -22.25 7.99 -5.49
CA GLU A 358 -21.33 6.87 -5.65
C GLU A 358 -20.69 6.51 -4.32
N LEU A 359 -20.25 7.51 -3.55
CA LEU A 359 -19.69 7.28 -2.22
C LEU A 359 -20.65 6.56 -1.28
N ALA A 360 -21.95 6.86 -1.37
CA ALA A 360 -22.99 6.24 -0.57
C ALA A 360 -23.20 4.75 -0.91
N GLN A 361 -22.98 4.35 -2.16
CA GLN A 361 -23.13 2.97 -2.64
C GLN A 361 -21.93 2.08 -2.31
N LEU A 362 -20.76 2.68 -1.99
CA LEU A 362 -19.57 1.91 -1.67
C LEU A 362 -19.72 1.19 -0.32
N HIS A 363 -19.11 0.00 -0.22
CA HIS A 363 -19.21 -0.86 0.94
C HIS A 363 -18.93 -0.12 2.27
N PRO A 364 -19.61 -0.52 3.37
CA PRO A 364 -19.52 0.16 4.66
C PRO A 364 -18.18 -0.02 5.39
N ARG A 365 -17.18 -0.66 4.80
CA ARG A 365 -15.85 -0.78 5.40
C ARG A 365 -15.20 0.60 5.47
N GLU A 366 -14.71 0.95 6.63
CA GLU A 366 -13.97 2.20 6.85
C GLU A 366 -12.65 2.21 6.07
N VAL A 367 -11.97 1.06 5.99
CA VAL A 367 -10.75 0.87 5.22
C VAL A 367 -10.92 -0.24 4.19
N ASN A 368 -10.72 0.10 2.94
CA ASN A 368 -10.75 -0.81 1.80
C ASN A 368 -9.34 -1.00 1.26
N VAL A 369 -8.87 -2.23 1.22
CA VAL A 369 -7.59 -2.60 0.61
C VAL A 369 -7.88 -3.58 -0.52
N ARG A 370 -7.18 -3.45 -1.63
CA ARG A 370 -7.32 -4.37 -2.74
C ARG A 370 -6.91 -5.78 -2.30
N GLY A 371 -7.76 -6.79 -2.53
CA GLY A 371 -7.48 -8.17 -2.14
C GLY A 371 -6.17 -8.69 -2.74
N GLY A 372 -5.39 -9.37 -1.93
CA GLY A 372 -4.07 -9.90 -2.29
C GLY A 372 -3.01 -8.83 -2.51
N SER A 373 -3.24 -7.59 -2.09
CA SER A 373 -2.27 -6.51 -2.10
C SER A 373 -2.06 -5.92 -0.70
N GLY A 374 -1.19 -4.94 -0.59
CA GLY A 374 -0.92 -4.25 0.66
C GLY A 374 0.03 -3.09 0.46
N ALA A 375 0.48 -2.49 1.54
CA ALA A 375 1.49 -1.46 1.49
C ALA A 375 2.57 -1.67 2.57
N LEU A 376 3.82 -1.54 2.17
CA LEU A 376 4.95 -1.54 3.09
C LEU A 376 5.49 -0.13 3.18
N VAL A 377 5.28 0.50 4.33
CA VAL A 377 5.52 1.93 4.45
C VAL A 377 6.28 2.30 5.72
N ARG A 378 6.97 3.43 5.64
CA ARG A 378 7.62 4.06 6.79
C ARG A 378 6.87 5.33 7.15
N SER A 379 6.41 5.41 8.37
CA SER A 379 5.82 6.65 8.92
C SER A 379 6.83 7.79 8.86
N SER A 380 6.41 8.97 8.42
CA SER A 380 7.22 10.19 8.44
C SER A 380 6.43 11.34 9.07
N SER A 381 7.08 12.08 9.96
CA SER A 381 6.49 13.24 10.62
C SER A 381 7.57 14.28 10.89
N GLY A 382 7.38 15.50 10.36
CA GLY A 382 8.29 16.63 10.62
C GLY A 382 9.77 16.40 10.29
N GLY A 383 10.07 15.55 9.26
CA GLY A 383 11.44 15.21 8.86
C GLY A 383 12.06 14.05 9.64
N SER A 384 11.40 13.50 10.65
CA SER A 384 11.84 12.30 11.36
C SER A 384 11.31 11.02 10.70
N SER A 385 12.13 9.97 10.74
CA SER A 385 11.80 8.65 10.24
C SER A 385 11.20 7.80 11.36
N GLY A 386 9.93 7.44 11.23
CA GLY A 386 9.22 6.58 12.17
C GLY A 386 9.36 5.09 11.88
N PRO A 387 8.53 4.25 12.53
CA PRO A 387 8.55 2.80 12.35
C PRO A 387 8.15 2.38 10.93
N ILE A 388 8.67 1.22 10.51
CA ILE A 388 8.19 0.52 9.31
C ILE A 388 6.98 -0.30 9.73
N VAL A 389 5.92 -0.22 8.93
CA VAL A 389 4.68 -0.97 9.14
C VAL A 389 4.20 -1.59 7.83
N PHE A 390 3.44 -2.66 7.96
CA PHE A 390 2.77 -3.32 6.85
C PHE A 390 1.25 -3.08 6.95
N VAL A 391 0.64 -2.60 5.88
CA VAL A 391 -0.82 -2.49 5.76
C VAL A 391 -1.32 -3.66 4.93
N SER A 392 -2.18 -4.47 5.53
CA SER A 392 -2.67 -5.71 4.96
C SER A 392 -4.01 -5.54 4.22
N ASP A 393 -4.36 -6.51 3.39
CA ASP A 393 -5.62 -6.55 2.64
C ASP A 393 -6.88 -6.77 3.53
N ILE A 394 -6.68 -7.09 4.79
CA ILE A 394 -7.78 -7.07 5.79
C ILE A 394 -8.05 -5.68 6.35
N GLY A 395 -7.32 -4.64 5.90
CA GLY A 395 -7.53 -3.25 6.28
C GLY A 395 -6.94 -2.89 7.65
N LYS A 396 -5.81 -3.50 8.03
CA LYS A 396 -5.12 -3.25 9.30
C LYS A 396 -3.66 -2.90 9.08
N VAL A 397 -3.11 -2.07 9.98
CA VAL A 397 -1.70 -1.74 10.03
C VAL A 397 -0.99 -2.62 11.06
N HIS A 398 0.09 -3.27 10.65
CA HIS A 398 0.87 -4.19 11.46
C HIS A 398 2.28 -3.65 11.69
N GLY A 399 2.68 -3.52 12.95
CA GLY A 399 4.06 -3.25 13.31
C GLY A 399 4.98 -4.43 12.97
N LEU A 400 6.25 -4.14 12.68
CA LEU A 400 7.27 -5.16 12.43
C LEU A 400 8.22 -5.36 13.63
N GLY A 401 7.80 -4.88 14.80
CA GLY A 401 8.56 -4.98 16.03
C GLY A 401 9.83 -4.12 16.05
N ASN A 402 10.67 -4.39 17.05
CA ASN A 402 11.90 -3.63 17.27
C ASN A 402 13.02 -3.96 16.26
N ASN A 403 12.93 -5.09 15.57
CA ASN A 403 13.84 -5.50 14.50
C ASN A 403 13.07 -5.72 13.20
N PRO A 404 12.67 -4.66 12.50
CA PRO A 404 11.88 -4.78 11.28
C PRO A 404 12.60 -5.53 10.16
N SER A 405 13.92 -5.47 10.09
CA SER A 405 14.70 -6.20 9.07
C SER A 405 14.57 -7.72 9.21
N ASP A 406 14.55 -8.28 10.44
CA ASP A 406 14.31 -9.71 10.68
C ASP A 406 12.89 -10.11 10.24
N SER A 407 11.88 -9.33 10.61
CA SER A 407 10.48 -9.58 10.21
C SER A 407 10.32 -9.53 8.69
N LEU A 408 10.86 -8.51 8.02
CA LEU A 408 10.84 -8.39 6.56
C LEU A 408 11.50 -9.59 5.88
N GLN A 409 12.67 -10.00 6.36
CA GLN A 409 13.41 -11.10 5.80
C GLN A 409 12.66 -12.44 5.93
N ARG A 410 12.01 -12.70 7.08
CA ARG A 410 11.16 -13.88 7.30
C ARG A 410 9.93 -13.88 6.40
N LEU A 411 9.31 -12.72 6.20
CA LEU A 411 8.15 -12.53 5.33
C LEU A 411 8.51 -12.56 3.84
N GLY A 412 9.80 -12.51 3.48
CA GLY A 412 10.26 -12.47 2.10
C GLY A 412 10.08 -11.09 1.42
N LEU A 413 10.03 -10.03 2.21
CA LEU A 413 9.87 -8.66 1.72
C LEU A 413 11.21 -7.92 1.71
N PRO A 414 11.60 -7.28 0.60
CA PRO A 414 12.82 -6.50 0.54
C PRO A 414 12.65 -5.12 1.20
N GLU A 415 13.66 -4.64 1.89
CA GLU A 415 13.66 -3.28 2.47
C GLU A 415 13.50 -2.17 1.41
N THR A 416 13.88 -2.45 0.17
CA THR A 416 13.71 -1.52 -0.96
C THR A 416 12.24 -1.25 -1.34
N ALA A 417 11.31 -2.09 -0.88
CA ALA A 417 9.88 -1.89 -1.08
C ALA A 417 9.27 -0.91 -0.06
N VAL A 418 10.03 -0.47 0.96
CA VAL A 418 9.58 0.48 1.98
C VAL A 418 9.52 1.88 1.41
N SER A 419 8.35 2.50 1.46
CA SER A 419 8.13 3.88 1.00
C SER A 419 7.74 4.81 2.15
N PRO A 420 8.25 6.06 2.19
CA PRO A 420 7.85 7.00 3.21
C PRO A 420 6.45 7.57 2.93
N ILE A 421 5.59 7.62 3.95
CA ILE A 421 4.29 8.30 3.88
C ILE A 421 4.04 9.16 5.12
N PRO A 422 3.24 10.23 5.03
CA PRO A 422 2.90 11.03 6.20
C PRO A 422 2.15 10.21 7.26
N ALA A 423 2.52 10.37 8.52
CA ALA A 423 1.95 9.63 9.66
C ALA A 423 0.41 9.76 9.76
N ALA A 424 -0.15 10.90 9.33
CA ALA A 424 -1.58 11.14 9.34
C ALA A 424 -2.38 10.12 8.51
N TRP A 425 -1.79 9.58 7.43
CA TRP A 425 -2.43 8.55 6.61
C TRP A 425 -2.53 7.21 7.33
N LEU A 426 -1.48 6.84 8.09
CA LEU A 426 -1.50 5.61 8.90
C LEU A 426 -2.52 5.69 10.03
N ALA A 427 -2.76 6.87 10.59
CA ALA A 427 -3.76 7.07 11.64
C ALA A 427 -5.21 6.79 11.19
N LEU A 428 -5.46 6.66 9.88
CA LEU A 428 -6.77 6.27 9.35
C LEU A 428 -7.00 4.76 9.32
N VAL A 429 -5.96 3.97 9.53
CA VAL A 429 -6.00 2.50 9.41
C VAL A 429 -5.94 1.90 10.80
N PRO A 430 -6.88 1.03 11.19
CA PRO A 430 -6.86 0.38 12.50
C PRO A 430 -5.59 -0.45 12.72
N GLU A 431 -5.13 -0.51 13.96
CA GLU A 431 -3.99 -1.34 14.33
C GLU A 431 -4.37 -2.81 14.36
N GLY A 432 -3.46 -3.67 13.90
CA GLY A 432 -3.49 -5.12 13.98
C GLY A 432 -2.35 -5.66 14.83
N GLN A 433 -2.27 -6.98 14.94
CA GLN A 433 -1.17 -7.63 15.66
C GLN A 433 0.18 -7.36 14.98
N GLU A 434 1.24 -7.28 15.77
CA GLU A 434 2.61 -7.16 15.24
C GLU A 434 3.05 -8.42 14.49
N LEU A 435 3.69 -8.23 13.35
CA LEU A 435 4.27 -9.30 12.53
C LEU A 435 5.70 -9.60 12.98
N THR A 436 5.82 -10.26 14.11
CA THR A 436 7.12 -10.68 14.68
C THR A 436 7.15 -12.17 14.93
N SER A 437 8.36 -12.75 14.95
CA SER A 437 8.54 -14.16 15.32
C SER A 437 8.05 -14.41 16.76
N ALA A 438 8.28 -13.50 17.68
CA ALA A 438 7.86 -13.62 19.08
C ALA A 438 6.32 -13.70 19.19
N ALA A 439 5.59 -12.81 18.52
CA ALA A 439 4.14 -12.81 18.52
C ALA A 439 3.56 -14.07 17.83
N ALA A 440 4.23 -14.58 16.78
CA ALA A 440 3.80 -15.81 16.10
C ALA A 440 3.99 -17.09 16.95
N TRP A 441 4.84 -17.06 18.00
CA TRP A 441 5.01 -18.14 18.95
C TRP A 441 3.92 -18.19 20.03
N GLU A 442 3.12 -17.15 20.16
CA GLU A 442 2.06 -17.12 21.16
C GLU A 442 0.97 -18.17 20.86
N THR A 443 0.46 -18.79 21.92
CA THR A 443 -0.60 -19.80 21.80
C THR A 443 -1.91 -19.12 21.47
N VAL A 444 -2.58 -19.56 20.43
CA VAL A 444 -3.91 -19.06 20.06
C VAL A 444 -4.90 -19.38 21.18
N GLY A 445 -5.52 -18.35 21.75
CA GLY A 445 -6.50 -18.47 22.85
C GLY A 445 -5.94 -18.25 24.26
N ALA A 446 -4.70 -17.78 24.40
CA ALA A 446 -4.10 -17.40 25.70
C ALA A 446 -4.35 -15.93 26.09
N GLN A 447 -5.34 -15.26 25.47
CA GLN A 447 -5.75 -13.88 25.81
C GLN A 447 -6.95 -13.88 26.74
#